data_782abe384bdb5e40f0cbbde9aa6197b9
#
_entry.id   782abe384bdb5e40f0cbbde9aa6197b9
#
_cell.length_a   1.000
_cell.length_b   1.000
_cell.length_c   1.000
_cell.angle_alpha   90.00
_cell.angle_beta   90.00
_cell.angle_gamma   90.00
#
_symmetry.space_group_name_H-M   'P 1'
#
loop_
_entity.id
_entity.type
_entity.pdbx_description
1 polymer ?
#
loop_
_entity_poly.entity_id
_entity_poly.type
_entity_poly.pdbx_seq_one_letter_code
_entity_poly.pdbx_strand_id
1 'polypeptide(L)'
;MRRTLLCAILACACAMAADAPSGEVRLHLRTRVEPFKGSGDWQEVHVDRDLPIARTAILICDMWDKHWCTGATGRVAALAARMAPVLDRARAYGIQIIHSPSEVMDFYKDAPQRRRMAALAKVEPPSPAPLADPPLPIDDAGGGCDTADSFYKAWSREIPTLRIAPDDVISDNGAEVYSFLRARGIENLLIMGVHTNMCVLNRSFAIKQMTKWGVRCVLVRDLTDSMYNPKDRPFVPHDQGTELVIEHIEKYWAPSVLSTELTAAMGEGK
;
A
#
# COMPACT_ATOMS: atom_id res chain seq x y z
N MET A 1 17.06 2.72 -70.71
CA MET A 1 16.19 2.99 -69.54
C MET A 1 16.20 1.72 -68.64
N ARG A 2 16.99 1.73 -67.58
CA ARG A 2 17.03 0.62 -66.59
C ARG A 2 16.23 1.06 -65.35
N ARG A 3 15.14 0.38 -65.03
CA ARG A 3 14.36 0.60 -63.83
C ARG A 3 14.96 -0.25 -62.69
N THR A 4 15.49 0.44 -61.69
CA THR A 4 15.98 -0.20 -60.45
C THR A 4 14.81 -0.35 -59.51
N LEU A 5 14.47 -1.59 -59.16
CA LEU A 5 13.43 -1.92 -58.16
C LEU A 5 14.07 -1.86 -56.76
N LEU A 6 13.62 -0.94 -55.95
CA LEU A 6 14.02 -0.82 -54.53
C LEU A 6 13.11 -1.73 -53.70
N CYS A 7 13.63 -2.87 -53.22
CA CYS A 7 12.93 -3.69 -52.23
C CYS A 7 13.12 -3.09 -50.83
N ALA A 8 12.08 -2.51 -50.26
CA ALA A 8 12.04 -2.12 -48.85
C ALA A 8 11.82 -3.38 -47.98
N ILE A 9 12.82 -3.75 -47.21
CA ILE A 9 12.71 -4.82 -46.21
C ILE A 9 12.08 -4.19 -44.97
N LEU A 10 10.80 -4.55 -44.68
CA LEU A 10 10.08 -4.18 -43.46
C LEU A 10 10.58 -5.11 -42.34
N ALA A 11 11.47 -4.63 -41.50
CA ALA A 11 11.88 -5.34 -40.30
C ALA A 11 10.75 -5.28 -39.27
N CYS A 12 10.00 -6.38 -39.15
CA CYS A 12 9.01 -6.58 -38.09
C CYS A 12 9.76 -6.80 -36.76
N ALA A 13 9.87 -5.75 -35.94
CA ALA A 13 10.35 -5.89 -34.58
C ALA A 13 9.27 -6.60 -33.74
N CYS A 14 9.42 -7.92 -33.57
CA CYS A 14 8.68 -8.64 -32.54
C CYS A 14 9.18 -8.14 -31.18
N ALA A 15 8.42 -7.23 -30.57
CA ALA A 15 8.57 -6.96 -29.14
C ALA A 15 8.18 -8.25 -28.41
N MET A 16 9.16 -8.95 -27.84
CA MET A 16 8.91 -10.03 -26.90
C MET A 16 8.20 -9.43 -25.71
N ALA A 17 6.89 -9.66 -25.60
CA ALA A 17 6.18 -9.40 -24.37
C ALA A 17 6.81 -10.32 -23.33
N ALA A 18 7.43 -9.75 -22.30
CA ALA A 18 7.86 -10.53 -21.15
C ALA A 18 6.62 -11.26 -20.60
N ASP A 19 6.73 -12.57 -20.42
CA ASP A 19 5.65 -13.36 -19.84
C ASP A 19 5.22 -12.75 -18.51
N ALA A 20 3.89 -12.56 -18.36
CA ALA A 20 3.35 -12.07 -17.11
C ALA A 20 3.74 -13.03 -15.98
N PRO A 21 4.06 -12.51 -14.76
CA PRO A 21 4.38 -13.38 -13.64
C PRO A 21 3.30 -14.44 -13.46
N SER A 22 3.67 -15.71 -13.48
CA SER A 22 2.73 -16.83 -13.31
C SER A 22 2.76 -17.32 -11.87
N GLY A 23 1.60 -17.73 -11.35
CA GLY A 23 1.44 -18.28 -10.01
C GLY A 23 0.53 -17.46 -9.11
N GLU A 24 0.31 -18.01 -7.93
CA GLU A 24 -0.54 -17.43 -6.89
C GLU A 24 0.19 -17.45 -5.55
N VAL A 25 -0.12 -16.50 -4.69
CA VAL A 25 0.25 -16.53 -3.27
C VAL A 25 -0.99 -16.84 -2.45
N ARG A 26 -0.95 -17.92 -1.66
CA ARG A 26 -2.02 -18.27 -0.75
C ARG A 26 -1.79 -17.60 0.59
N LEU A 27 -2.70 -16.69 0.96
CA LEU A 27 -2.64 -15.94 2.20
C LEU A 27 -3.73 -16.38 3.17
N HIS A 28 -3.37 -16.49 4.44
CA HIS A 28 -4.28 -16.73 5.56
C HIS A 28 -4.66 -15.39 6.18
N LEU A 29 -5.75 -14.79 5.67
CA LEU A 29 -6.17 -13.45 6.03
C LEU A 29 -6.98 -13.42 7.31
N ARG A 30 -6.65 -12.53 8.24
CA ARG A 30 -7.44 -12.23 9.43
C ARG A 30 -8.47 -11.14 9.10
N THR A 31 -9.70 -11.32 9.52
CA THR A 31 -10.75 -10.31 9.45
C THR A 31 -11.70 -10.47 10.64
N ARG A 32 -12.65 -9.57 10.79
CA ARG A 32 -13.65 -9.63 11.85
C ARG A 32 -15.05 -9.60 11.24
N VAL A 33 -15.93 -10.46 11.74
CA VAL A 33 -17.32 -10.53 11.31
C VAL A 33 -18.25 -10.33 12.48
N GLU A 34 -19.38 -9.74 12.23
CA GLU A 34 -20.47 -9.60 13.17
C GLU A 34 -21.52 -10.66 12.84
N PRO A 35 -21.63 -11.77 13.63
CA PRO A 35 -22.53 -12.88 13.32
C PRO A 35 -24.00 -12.45 13.20
N PHE A 36 -24.39 -11.48 14.04
CA PHE A 36 -25.72 -10.88 14.00
C PHE A 36 -25.57 -9.37 13.79
N LYS A 37 -25.96 -8.88 12.63
CA LYS A 37 -25.83 -7.48 12.22
C LYS A 37 -26.39 -6.53 13.30
N GLY A 38 -25.55 -5.63 13.79
CA GLY A 38 -25.88 -4.62 14.80
C GLY A 38 -25.80 -5.12 16.24
N SER A 39 -25.27 -6.33 16.50
CA SER A 39 -25.05 -6.85 17.85
C SER A 39 -23.88 -6.15 18.56
N GLY A 40 -22.93 -5.64 17.81
CA GLY A 40 -21.66 -5.14 18.36
C GLY A 40 -20.69 -6.26 18.76
N ASP A 41 -21.08 -7.53 18.59
CA ASP A 41 -20.26 -8.69 18.92
C ASP A 41 -19.43 -9.11 17.70
N TRP A 42 -18.17 -8.69 17.65
CA TRP A 42 -17.26 -8.95 16.57
C TRP A 42 -16.35 -10.14 16.86
N GLN A 43 -16.35 -11.11 15.96
CA GLN A 43 -15.53 -12.31 16.06
C GLN A 43 -14.39 -12.27 15.06
N GLU A 44 -13.19 -12.60 15.52
CA GLU A 44 -12.03 -12.82 14.65
C GLU A 44 -12.24 -14.09 13.83
N VAL A 45 -12.05 -14.00 12.52
CA VAL A 45 -12.09 -15.13 11.60
C VAL A 45 -10.92 -15.08 10.64
N HIS A 46 -10.50 -16.26 10.20
CA HIS A 46 -9.44 -16.41 9.22
C HIS A 46 -10.01 -16.98 7.92
N VAL A 47 -9.55 -16.44 6.79
CA VAL A 47 -10.01 -16.84 5.45
C VAL A 47 -8.82 -17.01 4.54
N ASP A 48 -8.69 -18.21 3.96
CA ASP A 48 -7.69 -18.44 2.92
C ASP A 48 -8.07 -17.77 1.61
N ARG A 49 -7.11 -17.10 0.99
CA ARG A 49 -7.26 -16.46 -0.32
C ARG A 49 -6.06 -16.73 -1.19
N ASP A 50 -6.33 -17.21 -2.39
CA ASP A 50 -5.33 -17.32 -3.45
C ASP A 50 -5.32 -15.99 -4.23
N LEU A 51 -4.18 -15.31 -4.24
CA LEU A 51 -3.98 -14.05 -4.94
C LEU A 51 -3.07 -14.27 -6.14
N PRO A 52 -3.56 -14.14 -7.39
CA PRO A 52 -2.72 -14.21 -8.58
C PRO A 52 -1.63 -13.13 -8.54
N ILE A 53 -0.37 -13.50 -8.70
CA ILE A 53 0.78 -12.58 -8.62
C ILE A 53 0.62 -11.44 -9.62
N ALA A 54 0.28 -11.75 -10.86
CA ALA A 54 0.08 -10.75 -11.92
C ALA A 54 -1.06 -9.77 -11.65
N ARG A 55 -1.95 -10.07 -10.68
CA ARG A 55 -3.11 -9.24 -10.31
C ARG A 55 -2.97 -8.65 -8.89
N THR A 56 -1.76 -8.64 -8.35
CA THR A 56 -1.46 -8.21 -6.99
C THR A 56 -0.37 -7.14 -6.99
N ALA A 57 -0.56 -6.10 -6.18
CA ALA A 57 0.46 -5.09 -5.92
C ALA A 57 0.62 -4.86 -4.41
N ILE A 58 1.78 -4.35 -4.01
CA ILE A 58 2.04 -3.82 -2.69
C ILE A 58 2.17 -2.30 -2.79
N LEU A 59 1.43 -1.57 -1.96
CA LEU A 59 1.51 -0.13 -1.84
C LEU A 59 2.15 0.25 -0.50
N ILE A 60 3.18 1.09 -0.58
CA ILE A 60 3.92 1.64 0.56
C ILE A 60 3.39 3.05 0.82
N CYS A 61 2.71 3.24 1.95
CA CYS A 61 2.07 4.50 2.32
C CYS A 61 2.97 5.32 3.24
N ASP A 62 3.31 6.54 2.82
CA ASP A 62 3.89 7.63 3.64
C ASP A 62 5.07 7.23 4.54
N MET A 63 5.94 6.34 4.06
CA MET A 63 7.17 5.96 4.74
C MET A 63 8.24 7.04 4.55
N TRP A 64 8.04 8.21 5.16
CA TRP A 64 8.90 9.37 5.00
C TRP A 64 10.27 9.24 5.71
N ASP A 65 11.23 9.98 5.21
CA ASP A 65 12.62 10.06 5.76
C ASP A 65 12.66 10.66 7.17
N LYS A 66 11.68 11.49 7.52
CA LYS A 66 11.54 12.12 8.83
C LYS A 66 10.08 12.48 9.09
N HIS A 67 9.67 12.42 10.35
CA HIS A 67 8.38 12.91 10.81
C HIS A 67 8.57 14.04 11.84
N TRP A 68 7.60 14.94 12.01
CA TRP A 68 7.67 15.99 13.02
C TRP A 68 7.66 15.43 14.44
N CYS A 69 7.03 14.29 14.67
CA CYS A 69 7.09 13.53 15.92
C CYS A 69 8.35 12.66 15.94
N THR A 70 9.23 12.88 16.91
CA THR A 70 10.50 12.14 17.04
C THR A 70 10.27 10.66 17.30
N GLY A 71 9.27 10.32 18.14
CA GLY A 71 8.87 8.92 18.37
C GLY A 71 8.45 8.21 17.09
N ALA A 72 7.59 8.86 16.30
CA ALA A 72 7.18 8.32 15.00
C ALA A 72 8.35 8.15 14.03
N THR A 73 9.29 9.10 13.97
CA THR A 73 10.52 8.98 13.15
C THR A 73 11.30 7.71 13.49
N GLY A 74 11.48 7.41 14.77
CA GLY A 74 12.17 6.19 15.22
C GLY A 74 11.43 4.90 14.82
N ARG A 75 10.11 4.87 15.01
CA ARG A 75 9.28 3.72 14.65
C ARG A 75 9.21 3.48 13.14
N VAL A 76 9.13 4.56 12.34
CA VAL A 76 9.19 4.47 10.86
C VAL A 76 10.53 3.88 10.40
N ALA A 77 11.65 4.28 11.00
CA ALA A 77 12.96 3.71 10.65
C ALA A 77 13.04 2.21 10.96
N ALA A 78 12.52 1.78 12.11
CA ALA A 78 12.45 0.36 12.47
C ALA A 78 11.53 -0.44 11.53
N LEU A 79 10.37 0.12 11.17
CA LEU A 79 9.45 -0.48 10.20
C LEU A 79 10.10 -0.62 8.82
N ALA A 80 10.78 0.42 8.33
CA ALA A 80 11.44 0.39 7.03
C ALA A 80 12.50 -0.73 6.93
N ALA A 81 13.25 -0.96 8.01
CA ALA A 81 14.22 -2.06 8.07
C ALA A 81 13.55 -3.45 7.96
N ARG A 82 12.34 -3.61 8.51
CA ARG A 82 11.54 -4.84 8.39
C ARG A 82 10.85 -4.97 7.03
N MET A 83 10.43 -3.86 6.42
CA MET A 83 9.78 -3.82 5.10
C MET A 83 10.74 -4.18 3.97
N ALA A 84 11.97 -3.68 4.00
CA ALA A 84 12.92 -3.81 2.90
C ALA A 84 13.07 -5.26 2.39
N PRO A 85 13.33 -6.28 3.23
CA PRO A 85 13.45 -7.66 2.77
C PRO A 85 12.11 -8.23 2.23
N VAL A 86 10.97 -7.80 2.76
CA VAL A 86 9.64 -8.20 2.25
C VAL A 86 9.42 -7.68 0.83
N LEU A 87 9.77 -6.43 0.58
CA LEU A 87 9.65 -5.81 -0.74
C LEU A 87 10.60 -6.43 -1.77
N ASP A 88 11.84 -6.73 -1.38
CA ASP A 88 12.79 -7.40 -2.27
C ASP A 88 12.30 -8.81 -2.62
N ARG A 89 11.71 -9.52 -1.67
CA ARG A 89 11.07 -10.81 -1.91
C ARG A 89 9.90 -10.69 -2.87
N ALA A 90 9.00 -9.73 -2.63
CA ALA A 90 7.83 -9.49 -3.47
C ALA A 90 8.22 -9.17 -4.92
N ARG A 91 9.25 -8.34 -5.13
CA ARG A 91 9.80 -8.05 -6.47
C ARG A 91 10.35 -9.31 -7.16
N ALA A 92 11.10 -10.13 -6.44
CA ALA A 92 11.62 -11.39 -6.98
C ALA A 92 10.51 -12.34 -7.43
N TYR A 93 9.33 -12.24 -6.80
CA TYR A 93 8.14 -13.00 -7.18
C TYR A 93 7.31 -12.35 -8.29
N GLY A 94 7.65 -11.13 -8.72
CA GLY A 94 6.94 -10.40 -9.76
C GLY A 94 5.73 -9.60 -9.26
N ILE A 95 5.60 -9.40 -7.94
CA ILE A 95 4.57 -8.52 -7.37
C ILE A 95 4.98 -7.07 -7.60
N GLN A 96 4.06 -6.28 -8.16
CA GLN A 96 4.28 -4.86 -8.43
C GLN A 96 4.38 -4.07 -7.12
N ILE A 97 5.37 -3.15 -7.03
CA ILE A 97 5.49 -2.23 -5.89
C ILE A 97 5.09 -0.82 -6.33
N ILE A 98 4.31 -0.16 -5.47
CA ILE A 98 3.84 1.22 -5.62
C ILE A 98 4.32 2.00 -4.40
N HIS A 99 5.15 3.01 -4.61
CA HIS A 99 5.61 3.92 -3.58
C HIS A 99 4.69 5.16 -3.55
N SER A 100 4.12 5.45 -2.39
CA SER A 100 3.17 6.56 -2.23
C SER A 100 3.58 7.49 -1.07
N PRO A 101 4.76 8.15 -1.15
CA PRO A 101 5.17 9.15 -0.17
C PRO A 101 4.49 10.49 -0.47
N SER A 102 3.39 10.80 0.21
CA SER A 102 2.59 12.00 -0.04
C SER A 102 3.36 13.30 0.19
N GLU A 103 2.97 14.34 -0.56
CA GLU A 103 3.43 15.71 -0.39
C GLU A 103 4.93 15.94 -0.71
N VAL A 104 5.57 14.98 -1.38
CA VAL A 104 6.98 15.04 -1.78
C VAL A 104 7.21 14.70 -3.25
N MET A 105 6.16 14.77 -4.07
CA MET A 105 6.25 14.40 -5.51
C MET A 105 7.24 15.24 -6.29
N ASP A 106 7.50 16.48 -5.89
CA ASP A 106 8.52 17.33 -6.52
C ASP A 106 9.93 16.72 -6.45
N PHE A 107 10.24 16.02 -5.36
CA PHE A 107 11.49 15.27 -5.24
C PHE A 107 11.63 14.18 -6.31
N TYR A 108 10.50 13.57 -6.72
CA TYR A 108 10.46 12.45 -7.65
C TYR A 108 10.09 12.85 -9.09
N LYS A 109 9.84 14.14 -9.39
CA LYS A 109 9.33 14.60 -10.69
C LYS A 109 10.12 14.08 -11.89
N ASP A 110 11.44 13.93 -11.74
CA ASP A 110 12.36 13.45 -12.77
C ASP A 110 12.65 11.95 -12.73
N ALA A 111 12.17 11.24 -11.70
CA ALA A 111 12.33 9.81 -11.58
C ALA A 111 11.53 9.07 -12.66
N PRO A 112 12.12 8.07 -13.35
CA PRO A 112 11.41 7.31 -14.39
C PRO A 112 10.17 6.61 -13.84
N GLN A 113 10.17 6.18 -12.59
CA GLN A 113 9.05 5.56 -11.88
C GLN A 113 7.86 6.52 -11.74
N ARG A 114 8.12 7.79 -11.44
CA ARG A 114 7.10 8.84 -11.37
C ARG A 114 6.59 9.22 -12.76
N ARG A 115 7.50 9.37 -13.73
CA ARG A 115 7.12 9.71 -15.11
C ARG A 115 6.22 8.64 -15.74
N ARG A 116 6.45 7.36 -15.47
CA ARG A 116 5.57 6.27 -15.92
C ARG A 116 4.16 6.43 -15.42
N MET A 117 3.98 6.78 -14.14
CA MET A 117 2.65 7.02 -13.56
C MET A 117 1.98 8.24 -14.19
N ALA A 118 2.71 9.35 -14.34
CA ALA A 118 2.17 10.58 -14.90
C ALA A 118 1.78 10.46 -16.40
N ALA A 119 2.41 9.54 -17.14
CA ALA A 119 2.15 9.30 -18.55
C ALA A 119 1.00 8.31 -18.82
N LEU A 120 0.44 7.68 -17.79
CA LEU A 120 -0.66 6.73 -17.98
C LEU A 120 -1.95 7.42 -18.45
N ALA A 121 -2.66 6.72 -19.34
CA ALA A 121 -4.02 7.12 -19.67
C ALA A 121 -4.90 7.06 -18.40
N LYS A 122 -5.59 8.14 -18.12
CA LYS A 122 -6.48 8.21 -16.94
C LYS A 122 -7.70 7.33 -17.15
N VAL A 123 -8.02 6.55 -16.14
CA VAL A 123 -9.25 5.78 -16.02
C VAL A 123 -10.07 6.41 -14.90
N GLU A 124 -11.28 6.86 -15.24
CA GLU A 124 -12.17 7.46 -14.23
C GLU A 124 -12.57 6.38 -13.21
N PRO A 125 -12.32 6.60 -11.91
CA PRO A 125 -12.79 5.67 -10.89
C PRO A 125 -14.33 5.62 -10.85
N PRO A 126 -14.92 4.50 -10.43
CA PRO A 126 -16.37 4.41 -10.23
C PRO A 126 -16.83 5.35 -9.11
N SER A 127 -18.12 5.67 -9.07
CA SER A 127 -18.70 6.34 -7.90
C SER A 127 -18.39 5.55 -6.63
N PRO A 128 -17.87 6.20 -5.57
CA PRO A 128 -17.51 5.50 -4.34
C PRO A 128 -18.69 4.77 -3.72
N ALA A 129 -18.51 3.50 -3.34
CA ALA A 129 -19.52 2.75 -2.64
C ALA A 129 -19.85 3.43 -1.28
N PRO A 130 -21.13 3.51 -0.88
CA PRO A 130 -21.55 4.09 0.39
C PRO A 130 -21.29 3.12 1.55
N LEU A 131 -20.04 3.01 1.98
CA LEU A 131 -19.64 2.17 3.11
C LEU A 131 -19.73 2.97 4.42
N ALA A 132 -20.09 2.29 5.51
CA ALA A 132 -20.09 2.89 6.85
C ALA A 132 -18.66 3.29 7.25
N ASP A 133 -18.54 4.44 7.90
CA ASP A 133 -17.26 4.98 8.37
C ASP A 133 -17.40 5.36 9.87
N PRO A 134 -17.44 4.36 10.77
CA PRO A 134 -17.55 4.63 12.19
C PRO A 134 -16.30 5.29 12.75
N PRO A 135 -16.38 5.99 13.91
CA PRO A 135 -15.26 6.67 14.52
C PRO A 135 -14.13 5.69 14.89
N LEU A 136 -12.90 6.19 14.89
CA LEU A 136 -11.73 5.44 15.34
C LEU A 136 -11.84 5.06 16.81
N PRO A 137 -11.25 3.92 17.22
CA PRO A 137 -11.24 3.47 18.62
C PRO A 137 -10.19 4.18 19.48
N ILE A 138 -9.42 5.09 18.90
CA ILE A 138 -8.40 5.89 19.58
C ILE A 138 -8.66 7.39 19.35
N ASP A 139 -8.24 8.22 20.30
CA ASP A 139 -8.25 9.66 20.15
C ASP A 139 -6.91 10.11 19.51
N ASP A 140 -7.00 10.72 18.35
CA ASP A 140 -5.88 11.29 17.59
C ASP A 140 -6.06 12.80 17.31
N ALA A 141 -7.02 13.44 17.96
CA ALA A 141 -7.38 14.85 17.74
C ALA A 141 -6.17 15.80 18.00
N GLY A 142 -5.27 15.43 18.92
CA GLY A 142 -4.01 16.14 19.18
C GLY A 142 -2.86 15.81 18.22
N GLY A 143 -3.12 15.04 17.14
CA GLY A 143 -2.09 14.56 16.19
C GLY A 143 -1.33 13.33 16.67
N GLY A 144 -1.64 12.78 17.86
CA GLY A 144 -1.15 11.49 18.36
C GLY A 144 0.36 11.41 18.65
N CYS A 145 1.07 12.54 18.75
CA CYS A 145 2.51 12.52 19.03
C CYS A 145 2.80 12.18 20.50
N ASP A 146 3.56 11.12 20.72
CA ASP A 146 3.92 10.59 22.04
C ASP A 146 5.18 11.23 22.65
N THR A 147 5.92 12.05 21.89
CA THR A 147 7.14 12.74 22.33
C THR A 147 6.94 14.24 22.55
N ALA A 148 5.68 14.74 22.49
CA ALA A 148 5.31 16.12 22.73
C ALA A 148 6.02 17.16 21.82
N ASP A 149 6.40 16.74 20.62
CA ASP A 149 6.99 17.63 19.62
C ASP A 149 5.95 18.54 18.98
N SER A 150 6.34 19.73 18.56
CA SER A 150 5.48 20.63 17.81
C SER A 150 5.47 20.29 16.31
N PHE A 151 4.32 20.43 15.67
CA PHE A 151 4.19 20.18 14.25
C PHE A 151 5.03 21.12 13.40
N TYR A 152 5.75 20.56 12.44
CA TYR A 152 6.36 21.24 11.29
C TYR A 152 6.47 20.26 10.11
N LYS A 153 6.55 20.72 8.88
CA LYS A 153 6.77 19.83 7.74
C LYS A 153 8.22 19.32 7.77
N ALA A 154 8.38 18.07 8.23
CA ALA A 154 9.69 17.46 8.47
C ALA A 154 10.21 16.64 7.27
N TRP A 155 9.29 16.04 6.50
CA TRP A 155 9.58 15.09 5.44
C TRP A 155 9.96 15.76 4.12
N SER A 156 10.88 15.12 3.41
CA SER A 156 11.37 15.58 2.11
C SER A 156 11.27 14.51 1.01
N ARG A 157 11.23 13.25 1.40
CA ARG A 157 11.16 12.09 0.51
C ARG A 157 10.74 10.85 1.29
N GLU A 158 10.62 9.72 0.60
CA GLU A 158 10.53 8.40 1.25
C GLU A 158 11.86 8.05 1.94
N ILE A 159 11.79 7.29 3.04
CA ILE A 159 12.98 6.86 3.77
C ILE A 159 13.91 6.04 2.85
N PRO A 160 15.21 6.38 2.73
CA PRO A 160 16.12 5.73 1.79
C PRO A 160 16.36 4.23 2.01
N THR A 161 16.00 3.72 3.20
CA THR A 161 16.06 2.28 3.52
C THR A 161 15.14 1.48 2.57
N LEU A 162 14.06 2.08 2.08
CA LEU A 162 13.16 1.49 1.11
C LEU A 162 13.65 1.83 -0.30
N ARG A 163 14.38 0.89 -0.91
CA ARG A 163 14.89 1.05 -2.27
C ARG A 163 13.75 1.11 -3.28
N ILE A 164 13.77 2.10 -4.16
CA ILE A 164 12.89 2.19 -5.32
C ILE A 164 13.58 1.49 -6.50
N ALA A 165 13.03 0.37 -6.94
CA ALA A 165 13.59 -0.41 -8.05
C ALA A 165 13.18 0.15 -9.42
N PRO A 166 13.86 -0.26 -10.54
CA PRO A 166 13.52 0.25 -11.87
C PRO A 166 12.07 0.02 -12.29
N ASP A 167 11.45 -1.10 -11.90
CA ASP A 167 10.09 -1.47 -12.30
C ASP A 167 9.01 -1.01 -11.32
N ASP A 168 9.39 -0.44 -10.18
CA ASP A 168 8.45 0.17 -9.25
C ASP A 168 7.81 1.42 -9.86
N VAL A 169 6.76 1.92 -9.24
CA VAL A 169 6.09 3.16 -9.63
C VAL A 169 5.87 4.06 -8.42
N ILE A 170 5.76 5.38 -8.66
CA ILE A 170 5.61 6.39 -7.61
C ILE A 170 4.41 7.27 -7.91
N SER A 171 3.47 7.37 -6.97
CA SER A 171 2.38 8.36 -7.00
C SER A 171 1.74 8.51 -5.63
N ASP A 172 1.36 9.74 -5.27
CA ASP A 172 0.53 10.06 -4.11
C ASP A 172 -0.91 10.46 -4.50
N ASN A 173 -1.30 10.17 -5.73
CA ASN A 173 -2.62 10.49 -6.25
C ASN A 173 -3.46 9.22 -6.45
N GLY A 174 -4.61 9.14 -5.77
CA GLY A 174 -5.47 7.96 -5.82
C GLY A 174 -6.02 7.64 -7.22
N ALA A 175 -6.37 8.65 -8.02
CA ALA A 175 -6.88 8.41 -9.38
C ALA A 175 -5.76 7.89 -10.31
N GLU A 176 -4.51 8.35 -10.13
CA GLU A 176 -3.36 7.79 -10.85
C GLU A 176 -3.10 6.34 -10.44
N VAL A 177 -3.09 6.05 -9.12
CA VAL A 177 -2.92 4.68 -8.60
C VAL A 177 -4.04 3.80 -9.15
N TYR A 178 -5.30 4.22 -9.08
CA TYR A 178 -6.42 3.47 -9.64
C TYR A 178 -6.24 3.21 -11.15
N SER A 179 -5.87 4.23 -11.93
CA SER A 179 -5.60 4.08 -13.37
C SER A 179 -4.51 3.06 -13.64
N PHE A 180 -3.44 3.07 -12.85
CA PHE A 180 -2.35 2.11 -12.94
C PHE A 180 -2.83 0.67 -12.64
N LEU A 181 -3.58 0.49 -11.55
CA LEU A 181 -4.14 -0.82 -11.19
C LEU A 181 -4.99 -1.37 -12.34
N ARG A 182 -5.87 -0.54 -12.93
CA ARG A 182 -6.72 -0.94 -14.05
C ARG A 182 -5.92 -1.27 -15.31
N ALA A 183 -4.94 -0.45 -15.67
CA ALA A 183 -4.09 -0.65 -16.85
C ALA A 183 -3.26 -1.95 -16.75
N ARG A 184 -2.91 -2.37 -15.54
CA ARG A 184 -2.14 -3.59 -15.26
C ARG A 184 -3.01 -4.80 -14.91
N GLY A 185 -4.33 -4.66 -14.84
CA GLY A 185 -5.25 -5.74 -14.42
C GLY A 185 -5.08 -6.13 -12.96
N ILE A 186 -4.51 -5.24 -12.11
CA ILE A 186 -4.32 -5.48 -10.69
C ILE A 186 -5.66 -5.29 -9.96
N GLU A 187 -6.01 -6.25 -9.11
CA GLU A 187 -7.26 -6.28 -8.35
C GLU A 187 -7.04 -6.34 -6.85
N ASN A 188 -5.86 -6.83 -6.42
CA ASN A 188 -5.52 -7.01 -5.02
C ASN A 188 -4.41 -6.02 -4.66
N LEU A 189 -4.62 -5.24 -3.60
CA LEU A 189 -3.70 -4.22 -3.13
C LEU A 189 -3.35 -4.48 -1.67
N LEU A 190 -2.12 -4.98 -1.42
CA LEU A 190 -1.59 -5.10 -0.07
C LEU A 190 -1.03 -3.73 0.33
N ILE A 191 -1.43 -3.22 1.49
CA ILE A 191 -1.04 -1.88 1.94
C ILE A 191 -0.23 -2.01 3.23
N MET A 192 0.91 -1.33 3.29
CA MET A 192 1.77 -1.19 4.46
C MET A 192 2.27 0.25 4.58
N GLY A 193 2.80 0.63 5.72
CA GLY A 193 3.32 1.99 5.95
C GLY A 193 2.62 2.72 7.06
N VAL A 194 2.67 4.05 7.07
CA VAL A 194 2.23 4.87 8.18
C VAL A 194 1.38 6.07 7.76
N HIS A 195 0.55 6.61 8.66
CA HIS A 195 0.20 6.00 9.95
C HIS A 195 -1.14 5.30 9.79
N THR A 196 -1.33 4.19 10.51
CA THR A 196 -2.48 3.29 10.37
C THR A 196 -3.81 4.01 10.45
N ASN A 197 -3.99 4.87 11.47
CA ASN A 197 -5.22 5.64 11.73
C ASN A 197 -5.40 6.84 10.77
N MET A 198 -4.34 7.30 10.13
CA MET A 198 -4.35 8.49 9.28
C MET A 198 -4.17 8.13 7.80
N CYS A 199 -2.95 8.16 7.31
CA CYS A 199 -2.62 8.04 5.88
C CYS A 199 -3.01 6.68 5.30
N VAL A 200 -2.65 5.58 5.97
CA VAL A 200 -2.95 4.20 5.55
C VAL A 200 -4.45 3.96 5.42
N LEU A 201 -5.25 4.61 6.25
CA LEU A 201 -6.70 4.49 6.21
C LEU A 201 -7.35 5.49 5.25
N ASN A 202 -6.87 6.75 5.19
CA ASN A 202 -7.64 7.86 4.63
C ASN A 202 -7.07 8.52 3.36
N ARG A 203 -5.79 8.28 2.95
CA ARG A 203 -5.27 8.85 1.71
C ARG A 203 -6.09 8.38 0.50
N SER A 204 -6.13 9.19 -0.55
CA SER A 204 -6.90 8.89 -1.77
C SER A 204 -6.48 7.59 -2.47
N PHE A 205 -5.25 7.12 -2.23
CA PHE A 205 -4.68 5.86 -2.72
C PHE A 205 -4.70 4.72 -1.68
N ALA A 206 -5.30 4.95 -0.50
CA ALA A 206 -5.24 4.06 0.64
C ALA A 206 -6.55 3.28 0.87
N ILE A 207 -6.66 2.57 1.99
CA ILE A 207 -7.65 1.52 2.23
C ILE A 207 -9.08 1.98 1.96
N LYS A 208 -9.55 3.06 2.59
CA LYS A 208 -10.96 3.49 2.48
C LYS A 208 -11.33 3.82 1.04
N GLN A 209 -10.50 4.62 0.35
CA GLN A 209 -10.82 5.06 -0.99
C GLN A 209 -10.73 3.92 -2.01
N MET A 210 -9.67 3.11 -1.94
CA MET A 210 -9.50 1.98 -2.85
C MET A 210 -10.60 0.93 -2.66
N THR A 211 -10.98 0.63 -1.41
CA THR A 211 -12.11 -0.28 -1.11
C THR A 211 -13.43 0.28 -1.67
N LYS A 212 -13.69 1.59 -1.50
CA LYS A 212 -14.87 2.24 -2.07
C LYS A 212 -14.91 2.19 -3.60
N TRP A 213 -13.76 2.09 -4.27
CA TRP A 213 -13.64 1.91 -5.71
C TRP A 213 -13.58 0.43 -6.16
N GLY A 214 -13.80 -0.51 -5.24
CA GLY A 214 -13.88 -1.94 -5.53
C GLY A 214 -12.54 -2.66 -5.66
N VAL A 215 -11.43 -2.03 -5.24
CA VAL A 215 -10.14 -2.70 -5.12
C VAL A 215 -10.13 -3.56 -3.85
N ARG A 216 -9.63 -4.78 -3.94
CA ARG A 216 -9.50 -5.69 -2.79
C ARG A 216 -8.26 -5.32 -1.99
N CYS A 217 -8.44 -4.53 -0.94
CA CYS A 217 -7.36 -4.14 -0.05
C CYS A 217 -7.07 -5.20 1.00
N VAL A 218 -5.81 -5.34 1.39
CA VAL A 218 -5.33 -6.16 2.52
C VAL A 218 -4.30 -5.34 3.28
N LEU A 219 -4.45 -5.19 4.59
CA LEU A 219 -3.45 -4.54 5.44
C LEU A 219 -2.33 -5.53 5.81
N VAL A 220 -1.06 -5.17 5.62
CA VAL A 220 0.06 -5.91 6.20
C VAL A 220 0.25 -5.41 7.64
N ARG A 221 -0.43 -6.07 8.60
CA ARG A 221 -0.71 -5.53 9.94
C ARG A 221 0.51 -5.33 10.84
N ASP A 222 1.56 -6.09 10.65
CA ASP A 222 2.81 -5.95 11.40
C ASP A 222 3.82 -4.98 10.74
N LEU A 223 3.46 -4.39 9.58
CA LEU A 223 4.23 -3.38 8.87
C LEU A 223 3.48 -2.04 8.79
N THR A 224 2.82 -1.67 9.88
CA THR A 224 2.16 -0.38 10.06
C THR A 224 2.31 0.10 11.51
N ASP A 225 2.07 1.38 11.75
CA ASP A 225 2.14 2.03 13.08
C ASP A 225 1.16 3.20 13.13
N SER A 226 0.46 3.38 14.24
CA SER A 226 -0.48 4.49 14.41
C SER A 226 0.18 5.74 14.98
N MET A 227 -0.31 6.92 14.61
CA MET A 227 -0.07 8.14 15.37
C MET A 227 -1.01 8.13 16.59
N TYR A 228 -0.52 7.60 17.70
CA TYR A 228 -1.27 7.49 18.93
C TYR A 228 -0.40 7.75 20.15
N ASN A 229 -0.87 8.63 21.01
CA ASN A 229 -0.22 8.94 22.29
C ASN A 229 -0.91 8.15 23.40
N PRO A 230 -0.20 7.30 24.17
CA PRO A 230 -0.76 6.54 25.30
C PRO A 230 -1.40 7.40 26.40
N LYS A 231 -1.19 8.72 26.39
CA LYS A 231 -1.85 9.68 27.30
C LYS A 231 -3.24 10.10 26.83
N ASP A 232 -3.62 9.73 25.60
CA ASP A 232 -4.93 9.99 25.02
C ASP A 232 -5.81 8.74 25.14
N ARG A 233 -7.13 8.92 25.02
CA ARG A 233 -8.06 7.78 25.09
C ARG A 233 -7.75 6.76 23.99
N PRO A 234 -7.84 5.46 24.27
CA PRO A 234 -8.34 4.79 25.49
C PRO A 234 -7.31 4.56 26.60
N PHE A 235 -6.15 5.26 26.61
CA PHE A 235 -5.10 5.19 27.63
C PHE A 235 -4.42 3.83 27.72
N VAL A 236 -4.14 3.23 26.58
CA VAL A 236 -3.46 1.94 26.44
C VAL A 236 -2.01 2.13 25.97
N PRO A 237 -1.14 1.12 26.07
CA PRO A 237 0.17 1.16 25.43
C PRO A 237 0.10 1.46 23.94
N HIS A 238 1.14 2.08 23.37
CA HIS A 238 1.19 2.52 21.97
C HIS A 238 0.84 1.39 20.97
N ASP A 239 1.46 0.23 21.16
CA ASP A 239 1.23 -0.93 20.29
C ASP A 239 -0.22 -1.44 20.38
N GLN A 240 -0.82 -1.38 21.58
CA GLN A 240 -2.23 -1.73 21.74
C GLN A 240 -3.14 -0.72 21.05
N GLY A 241 -2.79 0.58 21.05
CA GLY A 241 -3.49 1.60 20.29
C GLY A 241 -3.46 1.31 18.78
N THR A 242 -2.30 0.88 18.26
CA THR A 242 -2.16 0.44 16.87
C THR A 242 -3.03 -0.80 16.57
N GLU A 243 -3.02 -1.80 17.47
CA GLU A 243 -3.87 -3.01 17.28
C GLU A 243 -5.35 -2.67 17.28
N LEU A 244 -5.83 -1.76 18.10
CA LEU A 244 -7.22 -1.29 18.07
C LEU A 244 -7.60 -0.70 16.71
N VAL A 245 -6.69 0.05 16.07
CA VAL A 245 -6.94 0.58 14.71
C VAL A 245 -6.92 -0.53 13.66
N ILE A 246 -6.02 -1.52 13.80
CA ILE A 246 -5.99 -2.70 12.92
C ILE A 246 -7.33 -3.45 13.03
N GLU A 247 -7.82 -3.70 14.24
CA GLU A 247 -9.13 -4.31 14.46
C GLU A 247 -10.28 -3.51 13.83
N HIS A 248 -10.23 -2.18 13.89
CA HIS A 248 -11.20 -1.31 13.25
C HIS A 248 -11.16 -1.49 11.72
N ILE A 249 -9.96 -1.57 11.13
CA ILE A 249 -9.81 -1.84 9.70
C ILE A 249 -10.40 -3.20 9.33
N GLU A 250 -10.13 -4.24 10.12
CA GLU A 250 -10.64 -5.60 9.90
C GLU A 250 -12.16 -5.72 10.02
N LYS A 251 -12.77 -4.89 10.85
CA LYS A 251 -14.23 -4.83 11.03
C LYS A 251 -14.95 -4.16 9.84
N TYR A 252 -14.38 -3.11 9.28
CA TYR A 252 -15.14 -2.21 8.42
C TYR A 252 -14.58 -2.05 7.00
N TRP A 253 -13.30 -2.37 6.78
CA TRP A 253 -12.63 -1.95 5.55
C TRP A 253 -11.91 -3.07 4.79
N ALA A 254 -11.00 -3.78 5.42
CA ALA A 254 -10.13 -4.74 4.75
C ALA A 254 -9.61 -5.80 5.71
N PRO A 255 -9.43 -7.05 5.27
CA PRO A 255 -8.70 -8.05 6.04
C PRO A 255 -7.23 -7.67 6.18
N SER A 256 -6.52 -8.39 7.04
CA SER A 256 -5.10 -8.20 7.29
C SER A 256 -4.30 -9.50 7.17
N VAL A 257 -2.97 -9.35 7.00
CA VAL A 257 -2.01 -10.46 6.91
C VAL A 257 -0.72 -10.08 7.65
N LEU A 258 0.02 -11.04 8.18
CA LEU A 258 1.38 -10.83 8.67
C LEU A 258 2.38 -10.82 7.51
N SER A 259 3.44 -10.02 7.64
CA SER A 259 4.54 -10.01 6.67
C SER A 259 5.26 -11.34 6.57
N THR A 260 5.32 -12.09 7.67
CA THR A 260 5.89 -13.45 7.72
C THR A 260 5.04 -14.46 6.95
N GLU A 261 3.72 -14.37 7.02
CA GLU A 261 2.79 -15.19 6.23
C GLU A 261 2.91 -14.86 4.74
N LEU A 262 2.97 -13.55 4.41
CA LEU A 262 3.17 -13.09 3.04
C LEU A 262 4.50 -13.61 2.46
N THR A 263 5.60 -13.50 3.21
CA THR A 263 6.92 -13.99 2.76
C THR A 263 6.99 -15.50 2.66
N ALA A 264 6.37 -16.24 3.59
CA ALA A 264 6.28 -17.69 3.55
C ALA A 264 5.47 -18.17 2.32
N ALA A 265 4.35 -17.53 2.01
CA ALA A 265 3.52 -17.84 0.85
C ALA A 265 4.24 -17.64 -0.49
N MET A 266 5.22 -16.73 -0.53
CA MET A 266 6.10 -16.55 -1.69
C MET A 266 7.19 -17.63 -1.81
N GLY A 267 7.31 -18.59 -0.88
CA GLY A 267 8.28 -19.68 -0.90
C GLY A 267 9.74 -19.20 -0.81
N GLU A 268 10.72 -20.11 -0.80
CA GLU A 268 12.12 -19.74 -0.97
C GLU A 268 12.33 -19.37 -2.46
N GLY A 269 12.93 -18.21 -2.76
CA GLY A 269 13.13 -17.74 -4.12
C GLY A 269 13.85 -18.78 -4.99
N LYS A 270 13.34 -18.98 -6.21
CA LYS A 270 13.97 -19.83 -7.21
C LYS A 270 15.26 -19.21 -7.72
#